data_8f94ddcfac07b33ef6d4f7b491428156
#
_entry.id   8f94ddcfac07b33ef6d4f7b491428156
#
_cell.length_a   1.000
_cell.length_b   1.000
_cell.length_c   1.000
_cell.angle_alpha   90.00
_cell.angle_beta   90.00
_cell.angle_gamma   90.00
#
_symmetry.space_group_name_H-M   'P 1'
#
loop_
_entity.id
_entity.type
_entity.pdbx_description
1 polymer ?
#
loop_
_entity_poly.entity_id
_entity_poly.type
_entity_poly.pdbx_seq_one_letter_code
_entity_poly.pdbx_strand_id
1 'polypeptide(L)'
;MAAQQGGMAAMDRALSLLPMALVTAISGAWALSPSVAVKVEGSAVLLQPDSRVGFYARSAGQVQALPRRVGDAVRQGELLATLNRVDQAAPGAGAVGANPDALVRQGQAIVRQQQAIRAQIATLRTTNQPVQKQLQALETLRRDEVIPRYSPLWVGAQDLYLRNQSQIKALEGQLAQLDANRAELEGQEDAQAVLAPRAGLLLSLAVSPGQAVLPGQRLGTLGPGPLQARRPRLVTALFSDADAVRLRLGESIQLDPLLQTRERYGGTAERYGSLEGKIVAISPATADLAEVSRVVGDPEVAMSLIARSRQAAFGEGGDPLATAADKISSPVQLVTVELEPADNPSGLRWSSGRGPDLPLENGTPARAKVEVERRSLVSFVLPFLRWLGGAER
;
A
#
# COMPACT_ATOMS: atom_id res chain seq x y z
N MET A 1 -77.51 -52.70 -21.04
CA MET A 1 -76.54 -52.04 -22.00
C MET A 1 -76.29 -50.58 -21.74
N ALA A 2 -76.84 -49.92 -20.76
CA ALA A 2 -76.65 -48.49 -20.50
C ALA A 2 -75.43 -48.18 -19.52
N ALA A 3 -74.94 -49.17 -18.83
CA ALA A 3 -73.84 -48.97 -17.83
C ALA A 3 -72.42 -48.96 -18.47
N GLN A 4 -72.22 -49.48 -19.67
CA GLN A 4 -70.92 -49.55 -20.33
C GLN A 4 -70.61 -48.28 -21.17
N GLN A 5 -71.56 -47.49 -21.58
CA GLN A 5 -71.36 -46.27 -22.34
C GLN A 5 -70.92 -45.10 -21.45
N GLY A 6 -71.24 -45.07 -20.16
CA GLY A 6 -70.78 -44.04 -19.23
C GLY A 6 -69.27 -44.11 -18.87
N GLY A 7 -68.73 -45.33 -18.86
CA GLY A 7 -67.29 -45.53 -18.56
C GLY A 7 -66.33 -45.09 -19.68
N MET A 8 -66.76 -45.34 -20.94
CA MET A 8 -65.91 -44.91 -22.09
C MET A 8 -65.92 -43.41 -22.31
N ALA A 9 -67.04 -42.71 -22.08
CA ALA A 9 -67.10 -41.24 -22.19
C ALA A 9 -66.30 -40.51 -21.07
N ALA A 10 -66.17 -41.12 -19.89
CA ALA A 10 -65.37 -40.60 -18.77
C ALA A 10 -63.91 -40.86 -19.06
N MET A 11 -63.51 -41.99 -19.63
CA MET A 11 -62.14 -42.32 -19.99
C MET A 11 -61.63 -41.45 -21.15
N ASP A 12 -62.49 -41.14 -22.16
CA ASP A 12 -62.11 -40.22 -23.25
C ASP A 12 -61.91 -38.76 -22.76
N ARG A 13 -62.74 -38.30 -21.82
CA ARG A 13 -62.57 -36.98 -21.20
C ARG A 13 -61.30 -36.92 -20.32
N ALA A 14 -61.00 -37.99 -19.63
CA ALA A 14 -59.78 -38.07 -18.86
C ALA A 14 -58.50 -38.10 -19.75
N LEU A 15 -58.57 -38.82 -20.90
CA LEU A 15 -57.47 -38.86 -21.87
C LEU A 15 -57.27 -37.50 -22.58
N SER A 16 -58.35 -36.76 -22.84
CA SER A 16 -58.25 -35.43 -23.45
C SER A 16 -57.73 -34.36 -22.53
N LEU A 17 -57.81 -34.53 -21.18
CA LEU A 17 -57.28 -33.63 -20.20
C LEU A 17 -55.78 -33.95 -19.81
N LEU A 18 -55.32 -35.16 -20.17
CA LEU A 18 -53.98 -35.62 -19.88
C LEU A 18 -52.84 -34.71 -20.45
N PRO A 19 -52.94 -34.27 -21.73
CA PRO A 19 -51.90 -33.34 -22.26
C PRO A 19 -51.95 -31.99 -21.59
N MET A 20 -53.13 -31.49 -21.20
CA MET A 20 -53.24 -30.23 -20.47
C MET A 20 -52.69 -30.33 -19.03
N ALA A 21 -52.92 -31.45 -18.34
CA ALA A 21 -52.37 -31.74 -17.03
C ALA A 21 -50.83 -31.92 -17.10
N LEU A 22 -50.34 -32.55 -18.18
CA LEU A 22 -48.90 -32.72 -18.41
C LEU A 22 -48.23 -31.38 -18.68
N VAL A 23 -48.81 -30.51 -19.49
CA VAL A 23 -48.29 -29.15 -19.75
C VAL A 23 -48.31 -28.29 -18.48
N THR A 24 -49.38 -28.36 -17.68
CA THR A 24 -49.45 -27.67 -16.39
C THR A 24 -48.45 -28.22 -15.36
N ALA A 25 -48.25 -29.52 -15.33
CA ALA A 25 -47.22 -30.14 -14.46
C ALA A 25 -45.79 -29.77 -14.90
N ILE A 26 -45.50 -29.80 -16.19
CA ILE A 26 -44.20 -29.39 -16.73
C ILE A 26 -43.98 -27.89 -16.51
N SER A 27 -44.99 -27.06 -16.76
CA SER A 27 -44.88 -25.60 -16.49
C SER A 27 -44.73 -25.30 -15.01
N GLY A 28 -45.42 -26.04 -14.13
CA GLY A 28 -45.26 -25.92 -12.68
C GLY A 28 -43.90 -26.40 -12.19
N ALA A 29 -43.42 -27.53 -12.69
CA ALA A 29 -42.09 -28.03 -12.40
C ALA A 29 -41.00 -27.07 -12.92
N TRP A 30 -41.21 -26.47 -14.09
CA TRP A 30 -40.29 -25.46 -14.64
C TRP A 30 -40.38 -24.14 -13.87
N ALA A 31 -41.52 -23.73 -13.39
CA ALA A 31 -41.71 -22.56 -12.54
C ALA A 31 -41.08 -22.72 -11.14
N LEU A 32 -41.04 -23.94 -10.63
CA LEU A 32 -40.37 -24.32 -9.36
C LEU A 32 -38.88 -24.71 -9.54
N SER A 33 -38.44 -24.78 -10.77
CA SER A 33 -37.15 -25.25 -11.19
C SER A 33 -36.04 -24.16 -10.98
N PRO A 34 -34.75 -24.52 -11.09
CA PRO A 34 -33.65 -23.91 -10.33
C PRO A 34 -33.52 -22.40 -10.49
N SER A 35 -33.22 -21.76 -9.39
CA SER A 35 -32.83 -20.36 -9.34
C SER A 35 -31.57 -20.11 -10.16
N VAL A 36 -31.60 -19.13 -11.05
CA VAL A 36 -30.42 -18.61 -11.76
C VAL A 36 -29.68 -17.69 -10.82
N ALA A 37 -28.40 -17.98 -10.62
CA ALA A 37 -27.52 -17.11 -9.85
C ALA A 37 -27.24 -15.83 -10.64
N VAL A 38 -27.57 -14.69 -10.07
CA VAL A 38 -27.17 -13.38 -10.57
C VAL A 38 -25.77 -13.11 -10.04
N LYS A 39 -24.79 -13.05 -10.94
CA LYS A 39 -23.40 -12.79 -10.59
C LYS A 39 -23.03 -11.37 -10.95
N VAL A 40 -22.28 -10.75 -10.06
CA VAL A 40 -21.63 -9.46 -10.26
C VAL A 40 -20.19 -9.72 -10.61
N GLU A 41 -19.69 -9.03 -11.62
CA GLU A 41 -18.31 -9.18 -12.09
C GLU A 41 -17.47 -7.94 -11.75
N GLY A 42 -16.24 -8.18 -11.34
CA GLY A 42 -15.25 -7.17 -11.07
C GLY A 42 -13.86 -7.60 -11.53
N SER A 43 -12.90 -6.72 -11.39
CA SER A 43 -11.50 -7.04 -11.60
C SER A 43 -10.77 -7.25 -10.28
N ALA A 44 -9.82 -8.18 -10.26
CA ALA A 44 -9.00 -8.45 -9.09
C ALA A 44 -7.53 -8.59 -9.48
N VAL A 45 -6.67 -8.39 -8.49
CA VAL A 45 -5.27 -8.74 -8.59
C VAL A 45 -4.91 -9.57 -7.36
N LEU A 46 -4.26 -10.70 -7.58
CA LEU A 46 -3.75 -11.56 -6.52
C LEU A 46 -2.54 -10.88 -5.88
N LEU A 47 -2.79 -9.84 -5.13
CA LEU A 47 -1.79 -9.00 -4.49
C LEU A 47 -2.29 -8.70 -3.10
N GLN A 48 -1.52 -9.10 -2.10
CA GLN A 48 -1.82 -8.72 -0.73
C GLN A 48 -1.80 -7.19 -0.63
N PRO A 49 -2.86 -6.56 -0.08
CA PRO A 49 -2.88 -5.12 0.16
C PRO A 49 -1.59 -4.67 0.86
N ASP A 50 -1.06 -3.52 0.47
CA ASP A 50 0.20 -2.97 0.98
C ASP A 50 1.44 -3.88 0.82
N SER A 51 1.35 -4.93 0.00
CA SER A 51 2.50 -5.81 -0.25
C SER A 51 3.57 -5.14 -1.11
N ARG A 52 3.21 -4.16 -1.92
CA ARG A 52 4.14 -3.36 -2.72
C ARG A 52 4.27 -1.97 -2.12
N VAL A 53 5.51 -1.50 -1.96
CA VAL A 53 5.80 -0.16 -1.43
C VAL A 53 6.74 0.55 -2.39
N GLY A 54 6.31 1.72 -2.88
CA GLY A 54 7.18 2.62 -3.63
C GLY A 54 8.22 3.27 -2.73
N PHE A 55 9.40 3.48 -3.24
CA PHE A 55 10.40 4.34 -2.60
C PHE A 55 10.70 5.53 -3.50
N TYR A 56 10.92 6.68 -2.85
CA TYR A 56 10.89 8.00 -3.49
C TYR A 56 12.14 8.79 -3.18
N ALA A 57 12.51 9.70 -4.08
CA ALA A 57 13.57 10.67 -3.84
C ALA A 57 13.15 11.65 -2.73
N ARG A 58 14.00 11.84 -1.72
CA ARG A 58 13.77 12.81 -0.65
C ARG A 58 14.20 14.23 -1.03
N SER A 59 15.19 14.34 -1.92
CA SER A 59 15.75 15.60 -2.41
C SER A 59 15.84 15.61 -3.93
N ALA A 60 15.94 16.81 -4.53
CA ALA A 60 16.33 16.96 -5.92
C ALA A 60 17.80 16.58 -6.09
N GLY A 61 18.13 15.91 -7.19
CA GLY A 61 19.51 15.54 -7.48
C GLY A 61 19.63 14.67 -8.72
N GLN A 62 20.83 14.15 -8.94
CA GLN A 62 21.12 13.17 -9.99
C GLN A 62 21.40 11.82 -9.34
N VAL A 63 20.85 10.75 -9.88
CA VAL A 63 21.12 9.38 -9.41
C VAL A 63 22.59 9.05 -9.68
N GLN A 64 23.40 8.93 -8.64
CA GLN A 64 24.82 8.62 -8.75
C GLN A 64 25.06 7.13 -8.90
N ALA A 65 24.42 6.32 -8.05
CA ALA A 65 24.57 4.88 -8.05
C ALA A 65 23.29 4.16 -7.61
N LEU A 66 23.08 2.98 -8.18
CA LEU A 66 22.05 2.02 -7.82
C LEU A 66 22.75 0.71 -7.43
N PRO A 67 23.10 0.53 -6.14
CA PRO A 67 23.89 -0.63 -5.71
C PRO A 67 23.11 -1.95 -5.77
N ARG A 68 21.78 -1.90 -5.94
CA ARG A 68 20.90 -3.06 -6.02
C ARG A 68 20.26 -3.18 -7.39
N ARG A 69 19.99 -4.43 -7.82
CA ARG A 69 19.33 -4.75 -9.09
C ARG A 69 17.92 -5.24 -8.86
N VAL A 70 17.10 -5.15 -9.87
CA VAL A 70 15.77 -5.79 -9.89
C VAL A 70 15.93 -7.28 -9.64
N GLY A 71 15.18 -7.82 -8.68
CA GLY A 71 15.28 -9.20 -8.22
C GLY A 71 16.10 -9.39 -6.94
N ASP A 72 16.85 -8.39 -6.47
CA ASP A 72 17.61 -8.49 -5.22
C ASP A 72 16.71 -8.42 -3.99
N ALA A 73 17.02 -9.25 -3.00
CA ALA A 73 16.41 -9.16 -1.68
C ALA A 73 17.11 -8.06 -0.87
N VAL A 74 16.33 -7.17 -0.27
CA VAL A 74 16.83 -6.02 0.52
C VAL A 74 16.25 -6.04 1.93
N ARG A 75 17.03 -5.53 2.88
CA ARG A 75 16.61 -5.36 4.28
C ARG A 75 16.09 -3.94 4.50
N GLN A 76 15.28 -3.76 5.53
CA GLN A 76 14.88 -2.43 5.96
C GLN A 76 16.11 -1.58 6.32
N GLY A 77 16.13 -0.32 5.84
CA GLY A 77 17.26 0.59 6.02
C GLY A 77 18.46 0.34 5.10
N GLU A 78 18.38 -0.61 4.18
CA GLU A 78 19.45 -0.88 3.23
C GLU A 78 19.48 0.16 2.10
N LEU A 79 20.67 0.56 1.65
CA LEU A 79 20.88 1.57 0.63
C LEU A 79 20.41 1.06 -0.75
N LEU A 80 19.45 1.76 -1.36
CA LEU A 80 18.90 1.47 -2.67
C LEU A 80 19.42 2.37 -3.77
N ALA A 81 19.63 3.66 -3.46
CA ALA A 81 20.13 4.64 -4.39
C ALA A 81 20.92 5.73 -3.65
N THR A 82 21.92 6.27 -4.31
CA THR A 82 22.61 7.50 -3.88
C THR A 82 22.28 8.61 -4.86
N LEU A 83 21.86 9.76 -4.32
CA LEU A 83 21.58 10.95 -5.09
C LEU A 83 22.74 11.93 -4.90
N ASN A 84 23.20 12.53 -6.00
CA ASN A 84 24.12 13.65 -5.96
C ASN A 84 23.31 14.93 -6.07
N ARG A 85 23.44 15.86 -5.11
CA ARG A 85 22.75 17.15 -5.17
C ARG A 85 23.34 17.97 -6.30
N VAL A 86 22.54 18.28 -7.28
CA VAL A 86 22.85 19.32 -8.25
C VAL A 86 22.45 20.63 -7.57
N ASP A 87 23.40 21.34 -6.97
CA ASP A 87 23.14 22.69 -6.52
C ASP A 87 22.65 23.49 -7.74
N GLN A 88 21.47 24.07 -7.62
CA GLN A 88 20.94 25.05 -8.57
C GLN A 88 21.76 26.36 -8.43
N ALA A 89 23.06 26.26 -8.54
CA ALA A 89 23.92 27.40 -8.70
C ALA A 89 23.80 27.88 -10.15
N ALA A 90 23.56 29.15 -10.30
CA ALA A 90 23.38 29.96 -11.48
C ALA A 90 23.83 29.34 -12.82
N PRO A 91 23.06 29.61 -13.95
CA PRO A 91 23.44 29.13 -15.27
C PRO A 91 24.82 29.67 -15.66
N GLY A 92 25.83 28.82 -15.61
CA GLY A 92 27.23 29.17 -15.95
C GLY A 92 28.32 28.62 -15.02
N ALA A 93 28.01 28.25 -13.80
CA ALA A 93 28.93 27.51 -12.94
C ALA A 93 28.82 26.01 -13.26
N GLY A 94 29.86 25.43 -13.84
CA GLY A 94 29.92 23.99 -14.12
C GLY A 94 29.49 23.22 -12.87
N ALA A 95 28.55 22.27 -13.04
CA ALA A 95 28.01 21.45 -11.96
C ALA A 95 29.11 20.66 -11.27
N VAL A 96 29.77 21.29 -10.29
CA VAL A 96 30.59 20.59 -9.31
C VAL A 96 29.61 20.02 -8.30
N GLY A 97 29.09 18.85 -8.61
CA GLY A 97 28.26 18.09 -7.67
C GLY A 97 29.03 17.96 -6.35
N ALA A 98 28.36 18.26 -5.24
CA ALA A 98 28.96 18.09 -3.90
C ALA A 98 29.45 16.63 -3.78
N ASN A 99 30.76 16.47 -3.87
CA ASN A 99 31.41 15.18 -3.80
C ASN A 99 31.10 14.60 -2.40
N PRO A 100 30.52 13.41 -2.26
CA PRO A 100 30.22 12.80 -0.94
C PRO A 100 31.44 12.81 -0.02
N ASP A 101 32.66 12.64 -0.58
CA ASP A 101 33.91 12.76 0.18
C ASP A 101 34.15 14.17 0.74
N ALA A 102 33.57 15.21 0.14
CA ALA A 102 33.68 16.57 0.66
C ALA A 102 32.81 16.77 1.91
N LEU A 103 31.58 16.24 1.92
CA LEU A 103 30.69 16.29 3.08
C LEU A 103 31.29 15.52 4.27
N VAL A 104 31.82 14.32 4.02
CA VAL A 104 32.50 13.52 5.06
C VAL A 104 33.69 14.29 5.65
N ARG A 105 34.53 14.92 4.81
CA ARG A 105 35.66 15.74 5.27
C ARG A 105 35.22 16.96 6.08
N GLN A 106 34.14 17.62 5.65
CA GLN A 106 33.55 18.76 6.36
C GLN A 106 32.99 18.32 7.73
N GLY A 107 32.28 17.21 7.81
CA GLY A 107 31.79 16.62 9.05
C GLY A 107 32.94 16.30 10.02
N GLN A 108 34.03 15.68 9.53
CA GLN A 108 35.21 15.40 10.33
C GLN A 108 35.90 16.67 10.83
N ALA A 109 35.91 17.74 10.03
CA ALA A 109 36.49 19.02 10.45
C ALA A 109 35.68 19.64 11.60
N ILE A 110 34.35 19.61 11.52
CA ILE A 110 33.44 20.07 12.58
C ILE A 110 33.69 19.28 13.87
N VAL A 111 33.76 17.95 13.79
CA VAL A 111 34.01 17.10 14.97
C VAL A 111 35.34 17.45 15.65
N ARG A 112 36.43 17.67 14.90
CA ARG A 112 37.70 18.10 15.44
C ARG A 112 37.61 19.45 16.13
N GLN A 113 36.90 20.42 15.52
CA GLN A 113 36.69 21.74 16.11
C GLN A 113 35.85 21.67 17.40
N GLN A 114 34.79 20.85 17.42
CA GLN A 114 34.01 20.59 18.65
C GLN A 114 34.86 20.01 19.76
N GLN A 115 35.73 19.04 19.44
CA GLN A 115 36.65 18.46 20.43
C GLN A 115 37.62 19.50 21.01
N ALA A 116 38.18 20.37 20.17
CA ALA A 116 39.07 21.44 20.60
C ALA A 116 38.37 22.43 21.56
N ILE A 117 37.15 22.87 21.20
CA ILE A 117 36.35 23.77 22.05
C ILE A 117 35.95 23.10 23.37
N ARG A 118 35.56 21.83 23.36
CA ARG A 118 35.26 21.07 24.59
C ARG A 118 36.49 20.97 25.51
N ALA A 119 37.65 20.75 24.94
CA ALA A 119 38.92 20.73 25.70
C ALA A 119 39.22 22.11 26.35
N GLN A 120 39.00 23.22 25.61
CA GLN A 120 39.14 24.58 26.14
C GLN A 120 38.18 24.86 27.28
N ILE A 121 36.91 24.49 27.12
CA ILE A 121 35.88 24.62 28.18
C ILE A 121 36.29 23.81 29.42
N ALA A 122 36.76 22.58 29.25
CA ALA A 122 37.22 21.74 30.35
C ALA A 122 38.41 22.40 31.12
N THR A 123 39.37 22.93 30.38
CA THR A 123 40.53 23.64 30.98
C THR A 123 40.07 24.89 31.75
N LEU A 124 39.20 25.72 31.16
CA LEU A 124 38.65 26.91 31.84
C LEU A 124 37.85 26.56 33.09
N ARG A 125 37.06 25.48 33.03
CA ARG A 125 36.29 24.99 34.20
C ARG A 125 37.22 24.53 35.31
N THR A 126 38.27 23.77 34.96
CA THR A 126 39.30 23.33 35.93
C THR A 126 40.01 24.52 36.56
N THR A 127 40.38 25.53 35.75
CA THR A 127 41.05 26.76 36.24
C THR A 127 40.09 27.61 37.07
N ASN A 128 38.77 27.58 36.79
CA ASN A 128 37.77 28.39 37.52
C ASN A 128 37.38 27.77 38.88
N GLN A 129 37.57 26.45 39.07
CA GLN A 129 37.25 25.79 40.34
C GLN A 129 37.97 26.37 41.56
N PRO A 130 39.32 26.58 41.56
CA PRO A 130 40.02 27.17 42.69
C PRO A 130 39.60 28.62 42.93
N VAL A 131 39.32 29.39 41.86
CA VAL A 131 38.80 30.78 41.98
C VAL A 131 37.46 30.80 42.66
N GLN A 132 36.56 29.85 42.31
CA GLN A 132 35.25 29.71 42.95
C GLN A 132 35.36 29.37 44.43
N LYS A 133 36.28 28.44 44.83
CA LYS A 133 36.55 28.10 46.23
C LYS A 133 37.12 29.31 47.00
N GLN A 134 38.04 30.05 46.39
CA GLN A 134 38.60 31.27 46.96
C GLN A 134 37.50 32.33 47.16
N LEU A 135 36.62 32.52 46.19
CA LEU A 135 35.47 33.42 46.30
C LEU A 135 34.54 33.03 47.44
N GLN A 136 34.22 31.75 47.61
CA GLN A 136 33.39 31.25 48.71
C GLN A 136 34.06 31.51 50.07
N ALA A 137 35.36 31.28 50.20
CA ALA A 137 36.13 31.58 51.44
C ALA A 137 36.16 33.08 51.76
N LEU A 138 36.36 33.95 50.76
CA LEU A 138 36.32 35.38 50.91
C LEU A 138 34.92 35.90 51.22
N GLU A 139 33.89 35.29 50.73
CA GLU A 139 32.49 35.59 51.02
C GLU A 139 32.10 35.28 52.47
N THR A 140 32.64 34.15 53.04
CA THR A 140 32.44 33.87 54.48
C THR A 140 33.15 34.89 55.34
N LEU A 141 34.44 35.23 55.05
CA LEU A 141 35.19 36.27 55.78
C LEU A 141 34.52 37.67 55.68
N ARG A 142 33.89 37.98 54.56
CA ARG A 142 33.13 39.21 54.38
C ARG A 142 31.82 39.23 55.20
N ARG A 143 31.17 38.10 55.32
CA ARG A 143 29.94 37.93 56.10
C ARG A 143 30.21 38.05 57.60
N ASP A 144 31.37 37.52 58.02
CA ASP A 144 31.82 37.58 59.41
C ASP A 144 32.49 38.93 59.77
N GLU A 145 32.40 39.95 58.90
CA GLU A 145 32.98 41.30 59.03
C GLU A 145 34.51 41.34 59.21
N VAL A 146 35.20 40.24 58.89
CA VAL A 146 36.70 40.17 59.00
C VAL A 146 37.33 40.98 57.90
N ILE A 147 36.75 41.10 56.72
CA ILE A 147 37.25 41.91 55.62
C ILE A 147 36.18 42.96 55.16
N PRO A 148 36.68 44.15 54.68
CA PRO A 148 35.82 45.21 54.22
C PRO A 148 34.88 44.72 53.09
N ARG A 149 33.64 45.30 52.99
CA ARG A 149 32.69 45.00 51.93
C ARG A 149 33.23 45.15 50.52
N TYR A 150 34.17 46.05 50.33
CA TYR A 150 34.87 46.30 49.01
C TYR A 150 36.33 45.89 49.07
N SER A 151 36.64 44.76 49.65
CA SER A 151 37.98 44.24 49.66
C SER A 151 38.50 44.04 48.22
N PRO A 152 39.70 44.59 47.85
CA PRO A 152 40.24 44.39 46.51
C PRO A 152 40.48 42.92 46.14
N LEU A 153 40.77 42.08 47.16
CA LEU A 153 40.92 40.62 46.97
C LEU A 153 39.61 39.97 46.55
N TRP A 154 38.49 40.35 47.15
CA TRP A 154 37.16 39.81 46.79
C TRP A 154 36.74 40.29 45.39
N VAL A 155 36.89 41.59 45.10
CA VAL A 155 36.54 42.19 43.80
C VAL A 155 37.35 41.54 42.68
N GLY A 156 38.66 41.37 42.88
CA GLY A 156 39.54 40.75 41.90
C GLY A 156 39.22 39.29 41.61
N ALA A 157 38.92 38.50 42.67
CA ALA A 157 38.49 37.11 42.51
C ALA A 157 37.12 36.98 41.80
N GLN A 158 36.17 37.89 42.14
CA GLN A 158 34.87 37.95 41.49
C GLN A 158 35.00 38.30 40.00
N ASP A 159 35.80 39.30 39.68
CA ASP A 159 36.01 39.71 38.29
C ASP A 159 36.66 38.59 37.44
N LEU A 160 37.69 37.91 38.00
CA LEU A 160 38.29 36.76 37.34
C LEU A 160 37.30 35.61 37.12
N TYR A 161 36.48 35.30 38.15
CA TYR A 161 35.45 34.28 38.04
C TYR A 161 34.41 34.59 36.94
N LEU A 162 33.93 35.83 36.91
CA LEU A 162 32.94 36.27 35.92
C LEU A 162 33.54 36.30 34.50
N ARG A 163 34.79 36.71 34.32
CA ARG A 163 35.49 36.65 33.02
C ARG A 163 35.58 35.20 32.51
N ASN A 164 36.04 34.29 33.36
CA ASN A 164 36.17 32.89 32.98
C ASN A 164 34.79 32.31 32.67
N GLN A 165 33.75 32.65 33.42
CA GLN A 165 32.39 32.20 33.19
C GLN A 165 31.81 32.75 31.87
N SER A 166 32.10 34.01 31.53
CA SER A 166 31.69 34.61 30.26
C SER A 166 32.40 33.96 29.06
N GLN A 167 33.69 33.62 29.20
CA GLN A 167 34.40 32.88 28.17
C GLN A 167 33.85 31.45 27.98
N ILE A 168 33.54 30.76 29.08
CA ILE A 168 32.90 29.44 29.00
C ILE A 168 31.56 29.53 28.24
N LYS A 169 30.71 30.51 28.58
CA LYS A 169 29.43 30.72 27.91
C LYS A 169 29.59 31.05 26.41
N ALA A 170 30.60 31.85 26.05
CA ALA A 170 30.91 32.18 24.66
C ALA A 170 31.32 30.91 23.87
N LEU A 171 32.18 30.07 24.47
CA LEU A 171 32.60 28.80 23.87
C LEU A 171 31.44 27.79 23.79
N GLU A 172 30.54 27.74 24.77
CA GLU A 172 29.33 26.93 24.73
C GLU A 172 28.41 27.39 23.61
N GLY A 173 28.28 28.70 23.36
CA GLY A 173 27.55 29.25 22.23
C GLY A 173 28.16 28.83 20.88
N GLN A 174 29.50 28.86 20.75
CA GLN A 174 30.19 28.36 19.56
C GLN A 174 29.99 26.86 19.35
N LEU A 175 29.99 26.08 20.44
CA LEU A 175 29.74 24.65 20.40
C LEU A 175 28.31 24.36 19.87
N ALA A 176 27.32 25.08 20.39
CA ALA A 176 25.92 24.95 19.94
C ALA A 176 25.75 25.28 18.44
N GLN A 177 26.48 26.31 17.95
CA GLN A 177 26.50 26.61 16.51
C GLN A 177 27.10 25.49 15.67
N LEU A 178 28.20 24.88 16.13
CA LEU A 178 28.80 23.74 15.45
C LEU A 178 27.93 22.48 15.51
N ASP A 179 27.19 22.27 16.61
CA ASP A 179 26.23 21.19 16.73
C ASP A 179 25.07 21.38 15.71
N ALA A 180 24.56 22.62 15.53
CA ALA A 180 23.59 22.94 14.53
C ALA A 180 24.09 22.72 13.10
N ASN A 181 25.30 23.18 12.80
CA ASN A 181 25.90 22.98 11.47
C ASN A 181 26.12 21.49 11.16
N ARG A 182 26.49 20.71 12.17
CA ARG A 182 26.64 19.25 12.04
C ARG A 182 25.29 18.57 11.74
N ALA A 183 24.25 18.93 12.47
CA ALA A 183 22.90 18.39 12.25
C ALA A 183 22.38 18.72 10.84
N GLU A 184 22.70 19.91 10.32
CA GLU A 184 22.37 20.27 8.95
C GLU A 184 23.09 19.39 7.91
N LEU A 185 24.40 19.13 8.12
CA LEU A 185 25.15 18.23 7.23
C LEU A 185 24.64 16.79 7.28
N GLU A 186 24.36 16.24 8.46
CA GLU A 186 23.77 14.92 8.63
C GLU A 186 22.40 14.83 7.91
N GLY A 187 21.57 15.87 8.01
CA GLY A 187 20.33 15.97 7.27
C GLY A 187 20.52 16.01 5.74
N GLN A 188 21.59 16.62 5.24
CA GLN A 188 21.94 16.62 3.82
C GLN A 188 22.43 15.24 3.35
N GLU A 189 23.25 14.55 4.13
CA GLU A 189 23.70 13.17 3.84
C GLU A 189 22.51 12.21 3.81
N ASP A 190 21.61 12.27 4.79
CA ASP A 190 20.39 11.46 4.85
C ASP A 190 19.45 11.72 3.67
N ALA A 191 19.41 12.96 3.15
CA ALA A 191 18.61 13.30 2.00
C ALA A 191 19.18 12.75 0.68
N GLN A 192 20.48 12.49 0.62
CA GLN A 192 21.15 11.90 -0.54
C GLN A 192 21.06 10.38 -0.56
N ALA A 193 20.94 9.74 0.60
CA ALA A 193 20.77 8.29 0.71
C ALA A 193 19.31 7.90 0.63
N VAL A 194 18.95 7.10 -0.37
CA VAL A 194 17.62 6.50 -0.46
C VAL A 194 17.68 5.10 0.13
N LEU A 195 17.06 4.95 1.28
CA LEU A 195 17.04 3.70 2.05
C LEU A 195 15.75 2.93 1.80
N ALA A 196 15.82 1.61 1.93
CA ALA A 196 14.66 0.72 1.83
C ALA A 196 13.69 0.98 3.00
N PRO A 197 12.42 1.34 2.75
CA PRO A 197 11.43 1.59 3.80
C PRO A 197 11.06 0.31 4.57
N ARG A 198 11.23 -0.86 3.95
CA ARG A 198 11.01 -2.18 4.56
C ARG A 198 11.87 -3.25 3.89
N ALA A 199 11.96 -4.41 4.51
CA ALA A 199 12.55 -5.59 3.89
C ALA A 199 11.65 -6.15 2.79
N GLY A 200 12.24 -6.66 1.70
CA GLY A 200 11.50 -7.21 0.57
C GLY A 200 12.36 -7.52 -0.64
N LEU A 201 11.72 -7.70 -1.77
CA LEU A 201 12.35 -7.92 -3.06
C LEU A 201 12.25 -6.63 -3.91
N LEU A 202 13.32 -6.22 -4.55
CA LEU A 202 13.29 -5.08 -5.48
C LEU A 202 12.59 -5.49 -6.78
N LEU A 203 11.34 -5.02 -6.97
CA LEU A 203 10.52 -5.41 -8.12
C LEU A 203 10.81 -4.57 -9.36
N SER A 204 11.02 -3.26 -9.18
CA SER A 204 11.28 -2.36 -10.30
C SER A 204 12.14 -1.18 -9.86
N LEU A 205 12.91 -0.68 -10.83
CA LEU A 205 13.62 0.58 -10.77
C LEU A 205 13.08 1.47 -11.89
N ALA A 206 12.56 2.64 -11.53
CA ALA A 206 11.99 3.60 -12.46
C ALA A 206 13.00 4.65 -12.92
N VAL A 207 14.26 4.54 -12.48
CA VAL A 207 15.33 5.49 -12.76
C VAL A 207 16.62 4.77 -13.14
N SER A 208 17.47 5.49 -13.86
CA SER A 208 18.79 5.02 -14.28
C SER A 208 19.90 5.88 -13.66
N PRO A 209 21.11 5.34 -13.48
CA PRO A 209 22.26 6.14 -13.08
C PRO A 209 22.47 7.32 -14.05
N GLY A 210 22.76 8.50 -13.51
CA GLY A 210 22.89 9.75 -14.29
C GLY A 210 21.58 10.50 -14.50
N GLN A 211 20.43 9.95 -14.19
CA GLN A 211 19.13 10.60 -14.34
C GLN A 211 18.88 11.63 -13.24
N ALA A 212 18.40 12.81 -13.63
CA ALA A 212 17.94 13.83 -12.68
C ALA A 212 16.58 13.44 -12.10
N VAL A 213 16.40 13.65 -10.80
CA VAL A 213 15.17 13.35 -10.06
C VAL A 213 14.75 14.52 -9.20
N LEU A 214 13.44 14.65 -8.99
CA LEU A 214 12.81 15.66 -8.15
C LEU A 214 12.39 15.08 -6.81
N PRO A 215 12.22 15.89 -5.75
CA PRO A 215 11.67 15.44 -4.49
C PRO A 215 10.28 14.83 -4.69
N GLY A 216 10.01 13.68 -4.08
CA GLY A 216 8.76 12.94 -4.24
C GLY A 216 8.67 12.11 -5.52
N GLN A 217 9.66 12.15 -6.41
CA GLN A 217 9.70 11.29 -7.59
C GLN A 217 9.93 9.83 -7.17
N ARG A 218 9.12 8.93 -7.74
CA ARG A 218 9.26 7.49 -7.52
C ARG A 218 10.53 6.96 -8.17
N LEU A 219 11.34 6.27 -7.41
CA LEU A 219 12.59 5.66 -7.86
C LEU A 219 12.42 4.17 -8.18
N GLY A 220 11.48 3.51 -7.52
CA GLY A 220 11.21 2.10 -7.74
C GLY A 220 10.18 1.54 -6.75
N THR A 221 10.04 0.21 -6.78
CA THR A 221 9.06 -0.52 -5.97
C THR A 221 9.70 -1.71 -5.29
N LEU A 222 9.43 -1.87 -4.01
CA LEU A 222 9.71 -3.06 -3.23
C LEU A 222 8.46 -3.93 -3.12
N GLY A 223 8.63 -5.22 -3.30
CA GLY A 223 7.59 -6.23 -3.12
C GLY A 223 7.81 -7.08 -1.89
N PRO A 224 6.89 -8.03 -1.63
CA PRO A 224 7.03 -8.98 -0.55
C PRO A 224 8.26 -9.87 -0.77
N GLY A 225 8.83 -10.35 0.31
CA GLY A 225 9.92 -11.34 0.23
C GLY A 225 9.46 -12.65 -0.42
N PRO A 226 10.39 -13.49 -0.90
CA PRO A 226 10.07 -14.70 -1.69
C PRO A 226 9.17 -15.70 -0.96
N LEU A 227 9.18 -15.74 0.37
CA LEU A 227 8.30 -16.60 1.15
C LEU A 227 6.86 -16.08 1.22
N GLN A 228 6.68 -14.77 1.25
CA GLN A 228 5.37 -14.11 1.31
C GLN A 228 4.73 -13.99 -0.08
N ALA A 229 5.54 -13.90 -1.13
CA ALA A 229 5.07 -13.82 -2.51
C ALA A 229 4.38 -15.10 -3.00
N ARG A 230 4.70 -16.25 -2.41
CA ARG A 230 4.22 -17.57 -2.87
C ARG A 230 2.79 -17.92 -2.46
N ARG A 231 2.19 -17.23 -1.47
CA ARG A 231 0.85 -17.55 -0.96
C ARG A 231 0.09 -16.28 -0.60
N PRO A 232 -0.44 -15.56 -1.58
CA PRO A 232 -1.30 -14.41 -1.28
C PRO A 232 -2.56 -14.93 -0.59
N ARG A 233 -2.76 -14.56 0.68
CA ARG A 233 -4.00 -14.87 1.41
C ARG A 233 -5.07 -13.81 1.21
N LEU A 234 -4.65 -12.57 1.09
CA LEU A 234 -5.52 -11.44 0.84
C LEU A 234 -5.34 -10.97 -0.60
N VAL A 235 -6.43 -10.60 -1.23
CA VAL A 235 -6.50 -10.16 -2.62
C VAL A 235 -7.29 -8.88 -2.69
N THR A 236 -6.87 -7.97 -3.52
CA THR A 236 -7.61 -6.74 -3.80
C THR A 236 -8.46 -6.93 -5.04
N ALA A 237 -9.76 -6.69 -4.91
CA ALA A 237 -10.71 -6.67 -6.02
C ALA A 237 -11.36 -5.29 -6.14
N LEU A 238 -11.74 -4.92 -7.34
CA LEU A 238 -12.44 -3.69 -7.67
C LEU A 238 -13.76 -4.03 -8.34
N PHE A 239 -14.84 -3.46 -7.83
CA PHE A 239 -16.17 -3.54 -8.40
C PHE A 239 -16.69 -2.15 -8.75
N SER A 240 -17.66 -2.06 -9.67
CA SER A 240 -18.38 -0.81 -9.87
C SER A 240 -19.13 -0.43 -8.59
N ASP A 241 -19.37 0.85 -8.37
CA ASP A 241 -20.13 1.33 -7.20
C ASP A 241 -21.55 0.73 -7.16
N ALA A 242 -22.21 0.64 -8.31
CA ALA A 242 -23.54 0.03 -8.44
C ALA A 242 -23.59 -1.46 -8.03
N ASP A 243 -22.51 -2.19 -8.28
CA ASP A 243 -22.39 -3.60 -7.96
C ASP A 243 -21.93 -3.80 -6.51
N ALA A 244 -21.03 -2.95 -6.04
CA ALA A 244 -20.49 -3.02 -4.68
C ALA A 244 -21.56 -2.84 -3.59
N VAL A 245 -22.59 -2.03 -3.84
CA VAL A 245 -23.75 -1.87 -2.93
C VAL A 245 -24.48 -3.20 -2.66
N ARG A 246 -24.40 -4.15 -3.60
CA ARG A 246 -25.03 -5.47 -3.47
C ARG A 246 -24.18 -6.49 -2.73
N LEU A 247 -22.87 -6.21 -2.56
CA LEU A 247 -21.93 -7.10 -1.90
C LEU A 247 -22.10 -7.04 -0.38
N ARG A 248 -21.90 -8.17 0.28
CA ARG A 248 -21.95 -8.28 1.74
C ARG A 248 -20.68 -8.90 2.28
N LEU A 249 -20.32 -8.51 3.49
CA LEU A 249 -19.20 -9.13 4.21
C LEU A 249 -19.48 -10.61 4.47
N GLY A 250 -18.48 -11.44 4.25
CA GLY A 250 -18.57 -12.89 4.42
C GLY A 250 -19.13 -13.67 3.22
N GLU A 251 -19.59 -12.98 2.16
CA GLU A 251 -20.03 -13.65 0.92
C GLU A 251 -18.85 -14.37 0.24
N SER A 252 -19.18 -15.49 -0.40
CA SER A 252 -18.22 -16.25 -1.19
C SER A 252 -17.97 -15.57 -2.53
N ILE A 253 -16.71 -15.45 -2.89
CA ILE A 253 -16.24 -14.89 -4.14
C ILE A 253 -15.44 -15.93 -4.92
N GLN A 254 -15.63 -15.95 -6.22
CA GLN A 254 -14.86 -16.74 -7.17
C GLN A 254 -13.92 -15.85 -7.93
N LEU A 255 -12.65 -16.22 -7.96
CA LEU A 255 -11.61 -15.48 -8.68
C LEU A 255 -11.05 -16.36 -9.82
N ASP A 256 -11.14 -15.85 -11.02
CA ASP A 256 -10.62 -16.51 -12.23
C ASP A 256 -9.26 -15.89 -12.59
N PRO A 257 -8.13 -16.49 -12.21
CA PRO A 257 -6.81 -15.95 -12.55
C PRO A 257 -6.60 -15.97 -14.06
N LEU A 258 -6.12 -14.84 -14.60
CA LEU A 258 -5.75 -14.69 -15.99
C LEU A 258 -4.29 -15.15 -16.18
N LEU A 259 -4.05 -16.45 -16.13
CA LEU A 259 -2.73 -17.02 -16.41
C LEU A 259 -2.53 -17.07 -17.92
N GLN A 260 -1.46 -16.47 -18.41
CA GLN A 260 -1.04 -16.62 -19.80
C GLN A 260 -0.37 -17.98 -19.99
N THR A 261 -1.16 -19.04 -20.03
CA THR A 261 -0.66 -20.34 -20.46
C THR A 261 -0.67 -20.38 -21.98
N ARG A 262 0.47 -20.76 -22.59
CA ARG A 262 0.60 -20.97 -24.07
C ARG A 262 -0.23 -22.15 -24.58
N GLU A 263 -1.19 -22.64 -23.84
CA GLU A 263 -1.99 -23.80 -24.22
C GLU A 263 -3.08 -23.39 -25.20
N ARG A 264 -3.17 -24.13 -26.30
CA ARG A 264 -4.06 -23.89 -27.43
C ARG A 264 -5.57 -24.03 -27.12
N TYR A 265 -5.94 -24.53 -25.95
CA TYR A 265 -7.33 -24.89 -25.63
C TYR A 265 -7.69 -24.50 -24.19
N GLY A 266 -8.62 -23.57 -24.07
CA GLY A 266 -9.27 -23.19 -22.80
C GLY A 266 -8.47 -22.24 -21.93
N GLY A 267 -9.17 -21.39 -21.19
CA GLY A 267 -8.61 -20.53 -20.16
C GLY A 267 -8.31 -21.29 -18.86
N THR A 268 -7.61 -20.66 -17.93
CA THR A 268 -7.27 -21.27 -16.61
C THR A 268 -8.54 -21.66 -15.83
N ALA A 269 -9.60 -20.85 -15.91
CA ALA A 269 -10.86 -21.12 -15.23
C ALA A 269 -11.58 -22.36 -15.80
N GLU A 270 -11.48 -22.63 -17.10
CA GLU A 270 -12.08 -23.80 -17.74
C GLU A 270 -11.40 -25.10 -17.34
N ARG A 271 -10.08 -25.05 -17.07
CA ARG A 271 -9.30 -26.24 -16.75
C ARG A 271 -9.25 -26.54 -15.24
N TYR A 272 -9.07 -25.50 -14.43
CA TYR A 272 -8.82 -25.64 -12.98
C TYR A 272 -9.99 -25.10 -12.13
N GLY A 273 -10.98 -24.47 -12.76
CA GLY A 273 -12.03 -23.73 -12.06
C GLY A 273 -11.54 -22.40 -11.52
N SER A 274 -12.30 -21.84 -10.60
CA SER A 274 -12.06 -20.55 -9.95
C SER A 274 -11.43 -20.77 -8.58
N LEU A 275 -10.65 -19.81 -8.13
CA LEU A 275 -10.21 -19.72 -6.72
C LEU A 275 -11.38 -19.34 -5.84
N GLU A 276 -11.50 -19.99 -4.71
CA GLU A 276 -12.52 -19.69 -3.70
C GLU A 276 -11.99 -18.77 -2.61
N GLY A 277 -12.78 -17.78 -2.25
CA GLY A 277 -12.46 -16.83 -1.20
C GLY A 277 -13.71 -16.23 -0.56
N LYS A 278 -13.50 -15.38 0.45
CA LYS A 278 -14.57 -14.65 1.16
C LYS A 278 -14.26 -13.17 1.21
N ILE A 279 -15.29 -12.36 1.12
CA ILE A 279 -15.19 -10.90 1.25
C ILE A 279 -14.98 -10.58 2.74
N VAL A 280 -13.82 -9.97 3.07
CA VAL A 280 -13.49 -9.59 4.45
C VAL A 280 -13.62 -8.10 4.72
N ALA A 281 -13.48 -7.26 3.68
CA ALA A 281 -13.68 -5.82 3.81
C ALA A 281 -14.19 -5.22 2.50
N ILE A 282 -15.07 -4.23 2.61
CA ILE A 282 -15.57 -3.42 1.49
C ILE A 282 -15.29 -1.97 1.89
N SER A 283 -14.61 -1.21 1.02
CA SER A 283 -14.38 0.22 1.26
C SER A 283 -15.72 0.97 1.26
N PRO A 284 -16.01 1.80 2.26
CA PRO A 284 -17.26 2.57 2.29
C PRO A 284 -17.28 3.73 1.28
N ALA A 285 -16.14 4.07 0.70
CA ALA A 285 -15.99 5.14 -0.26
C ALA A 285 -15.53 4.61 -1.60
N THR A 286 -15.86 5.36 -2.66
CA THR A 286 -15.33 5.11 -4.00
C THR A 286 -13.83 5.38 -4.03
N ALA A 287 -13.07 4.46 -4.61
CA ALA A 287 -11.63 4.57 -4.69
C ALA A 287 -11.21 5.32 -5.96
N ASP A 288 -10.33 6.31 -5.78
CA ASP A 288 -9.66 6.99 -6.87
C ASP A 288 -8.37 6.27 -7.30
N LEU A 289 -7.76 6.76 -8.39
CA LEU A 289 -6.49 6.19 -8.87
C LEU A 289 -5.39 6.25 -7.82
N ALA A 290 -5.34 7.31 -7.01
CA ALA A 290 -4.29 7.48 -6.02
C ALA A 290 -4.44 6.46 -4.87
N GLU A 291 -5.68 6.19 -4.46
CA GLU A 291 -5.99 5.20 -3.43
C GLU A 291 -5.71 3.77 -3.91
N VAL A 292 -6.19 3.41 -5.09
CA VAL A 292 -5.92 2.09 -5.69
C VAL A 292 -4.41 1.91 -5.91
N SER A 293 -3.71 2.94 -6.39
CA SER A 293 -2.25 2.90 -6.58
C SER A 293 -1.50 2.70 -5.26
N ARG A 294 -2.00 3.26 -4.17
CA ARG A 294 -1.40 3.09 -2.83
C ARG A 294 -1.51 1.63 -2.38
N VAL A 295 -2.70 1.02 -2.54
CA VAL A 295 -2.96 -0.37 -2.13
C VAL A 295 -2.21 -1.37 -3.01
N VAL A 296 -2.23 -1.16 -4.32
CA VAL A 296 -1.58 -2.03 -5.31
C VAL A 296 -0.07 -1.77 -5.37
N GLY A 297 0.37 -0.56 -5.00
CA GLY A 297 1.77 -0.14 -5.02
C GLY A 297 2.30 0.21 -6.42
N ASP A 298 1.45 0.19 -7.45
CA ASP A 298 1.81 0.49 -8.83
C ASP A 298 0.68 1.23 -9.57
N PRO A 299 0.90 2.48 -10.06
CA PRO A 299 -0.13 3.26 -10.72
C PRO A 299 -0.57 2.68 -12.08
N GLU A 300 0.32 2.01 -12.81
CA GLU A 300 -0.04 1.39 -14.10
C GLU A 300 -0.94 0.17 -13.89
N VAL A 301 -0.61 -0.65 -12.91
CA VAL A 301 -1.45 -1.79 -12.51
C VAL A 301 -2.79 -1.29 -11.98
N ALA A 302 -2.80 -0.23 -11.17
CA ALA A 302 -4.03 0.38 -10.66
C ALA A 302 -4.93 0.89 -11.79
N MET A 303 -4.37 1.62 -12.78
CA MET A 303 -5.13 2.05 -13.96
C MET A 303 -5.72 0.88 -14.73
N SER A 304 -4.94 -0.18 -14.96
CA SER A 304 -5.40 -1.36 -15.68
C SER A 304 -6.52 -2.09 -14.94
N LEU A 305 -6.47 -2.15 -13.61
CA LEU A 305 -7.50 -2.75 -12.77
C LEU A 305 -8.79 -1.93 -12.80
N ILE A 306 -8.72 -0.62 -12.65
CA ILE A 306 -9.87 0.28 -12.74
C ILE A 306 -10.55 0.16 -14.11
N ALA A 307 -9.74 0.18 -15.19
CA ALA A 307 -10.28 0.03 -16.55
C ALA A 307 -11.01 -1.31 -16.74
N ARG A 308 -10.42 -2.41 -16.26
CA ARG A 308 -11.06 -3.74 -16.34
C ARG A 308 -12.31 -3.85 -15.47
N SER A 309 -12.32 -3.27 -14.27
CA SER A 309 -13.49 -3.26 -13.39
C SER A 309 -14.65 -2.52 -14.05
N ARG A 310 -14.39 -1.37 -14.65
CA ARG A 310 -15.39 -0.62 -15.43
C ARG A 310 -15.90 -1.42 -16.63
N GLN A 311 -15.00 -2.07 -17.36
CA GLN A 311 -15.37 -2.92 -18.48
C GLN A 311 -16.23 -4.13 -18.05
N ALA A 312 -15.92 -4.75 -16.91
CA ALA A 312 -16.69 -5.87 -16.37
C ALA A 312 -18.11 -5.46 -15.97
N ALA A 313 -18.27 -4.28 -15.37
CA ALA A 313 -19.59 -3.74 -15.00
C ALA A 313 -20.54 -3.54 -16.19
N PHE A 314 -20.01 -3.30 -17.39
CA PHE A 314 -20.77 -3.11 -18.64
C PHE A 314 -20.68 -4.32 -19.59
N GLY A 315 -20.25 -5.50 -19.10
CA GLY A 315 -20.18 -6.75 -19.84
C GLY A 315 -21.55 -7.33 -20.21
N GLU A 316 -21.65 -8.65 -20.46
CA GLU A 316 -22.82 -9.35 -21.00
C GLU A 316 -24.18 -9.15 -20.26
N GLY A 317 -24.20 -8.51 -19.11
CA GLY A 317 -25.40 -8.13 -18.33
C GLY A 317 -25.48 -6.64 -18.01
N GLY A 318 -24.59 -5.80 -18.56
CA GLY A 318 -24.57 -4.37 -18.30
C GLY A 318 -25.71 -3.59 -18.99
N ASP A 319 -25.91 -2.35 -18.51
CA ASP A 319 -26.94 -1.47 -19.09
C ASP A 319 -26.66 -1.18 -20.57
N PRO A 320 -27.53 -1.63 -21.50
CA PRO A 320 -27.35 -1.41 -22.92
C PRO A 320 -27.42 0.08 -23.32
N LEU A 321 -27.94 0.94 -22.43
CA LEU A 321 -28.06 2.39 -22.65
C LEU A 321 -26.86 3.17 -22.15
N ALA A 322 -25.92 2.52 -21.45
CA ALA A 322 -24.73 3.19 -20.92
C ALA A 322 -23.84 3.73 -22.05
N THR A 323 -23.53 5.02 -21.97
CA THR A 323 -22.65 5.70 -22.94
C THR A 323 -21.18 5.31 -22.72
N ALA A 324 -20.33 5.55 -23.74
CA ALA A 324 -18.89 5.37 -23.60
C ALA A 324 -18.28 6.23 -22.46
N ALA A 325 -18.86 7.44 -22.25
CA ALA A 325 -18.46 8.32 -21.15
C ALA A 325 -18.76 7.71 -19.77
N ASP A 326 -19.93 7.08 -19.60
CA ASP A 326 -20.30 6.41 -18.36
C ASP A 326 -19.36 5.25 -18.05
N LYS A 327 -18.94 4.51 -19.07
CA LYS A 327 -17.95 3.41 -18.94
C LYS A 327 -16.59 3.89 -18.48
N ILE A 328 -16.18 5.10 -18.86
CA ILE A 328 -14.87 5.66 -18.50
C ILE A 328 -14.90 6.30 -17.11
N SER A 329 -16.00 6.90 -16.70
CA SER A 329 -16.12 7.72 -15.48
C SER A 329 -16.74 6.98 -14.29
N SER A 330 -17.27 5.76 -14.47
CA SER A 330 -17.92 5.02 -13.39
C SER A 330 -17.02 4.87 -12.17
N PRO A 331 -17.50 5.26 -10.97
CA PRO A 331 -16.77 5.08 -9.74
C PRO A 331 -16.57 3.60 -9.42
N VAL A 332 -15.47 3.26 -8.77
CA VAL A 332 -15.15 1.89 -8.36
C VAL A 332 -14.96 1.82 -6.85
N GLN A 333 -15.31 0.69 -6.25
CA GLN A 333 -15.07 0.42 -4.83
C GLN A 333 -14.04 -0.70 -4.66
N LEU A 334 -13.25 -0.57 -3.61
CA LEU A 334 -12.20 -1.52 -3.27
C LEU A 334 -12.75 -2.56 -2.30
N VAL A 335 -12.55 -3.82 -2.65
CA VAL A 335 -12.99 -4.99 -1.88
C VAL A 335 -11.77 -5.84 -1.55
N THR A 336 -11.59 -6.17 -0.28
CA THR A 336 -10.56 -7.09 0.17
C THR A 336 -11.15 -8.48 0.33
N VAL A 337 -10.50 -9.45 -0.27
CA VAL A 337 -10.92 -10.86 -0.30
C VAL A 337 -9.87 -11.71 0.39
N GLU A 338 -10.29 -12.59 1.26
CA GLU A 338 -9.45 -13.63 1.84
C GLU A 338 -9.64 -14.93 1.08
N LEU A 339 -8.54 -15.48 0.54
CA LEU A 339 -8.54 -16.75 -0.18
C LEU A 339 -8.51 -17.93 0.78
N GLU A 340 -9.26 -18.98 0.46
CA GLU A 340 -9.26 -20.20 1.24
C GLU A 340 -7.97 -21.00 0.97
N PRO A 341 -7.20 -21.36 2.02
CA PRO A 341 -6.00 -22.17 1.87
C PRO A 341 -6.36 -23.63 1.55
N ALA A 342 -5.52 -24.30 0.77
CA ALA A 342 -5.64 -25.72 0.48
C ALA A 342 -4.26 -26.38 0.42
N ASP A 343 -4.22 -27.68 0.65
CA ASP A 343 -2.99 -28.49 0.57
C ASP A 343 -2.77 -29.00 -0.85
N ASN A 344 -2.42 -28.07 -1.75
CA ASN A 344 -2.08 -28.34 -3.14
C ASN A 344 -0.87 -27.47 -3.56
N PRO A 345 -0.25 -27.70 -4.74
CA PRO A 345 0.92 -26.93 -5.17
C PRO A 345 0.71 -25.42 -5.20
N SER A 346 -0.48 -24.96 -5.56
CA SER A 346 -0.82 -23.53 -5.54
C SER A 346 -1.04 -22.98 -4.11
N GLY A 347 -1.32 -23.84 -3.12
CA GLY A 347 -1.62 -23.50 -1.73
C GLY A 347 -2.99 -22.86 -1.52
N LEU A 348 -3.86 -22.85 -2.55
CA LEU A 348 -5.16 -22.19 -2.55
C LEU A 348 -6.27 -23.15 -3.02
N ARG A 349 -7.47 -22.93 -2.52
CA ARG A 349 -8.64 -23.73 -2.86
C ARG A 349 -9.20 -23.36 -4.23
N TRP A 350 -9.42 -24.38 -5.07
CA TRP A 350 -10.00 -24.28 -6.39
C TRP A 350 -11.34 -25.00 -6.44
N SER A 351 -12.27 -24.45 -7.17
CA SER A 351 -13.62 -25.05 -7.31
C SER A 351 -13.61 -26.45 -7.94
N SER A 352 -12.59 -26.77 -8.74
CA SER A 352 -12.37 -28.12 -9.30
C SER A 352 -11.65 -29.09 -8.35
N GLY A 353 -11.21 -28.64 -7.18
CA GLY A 353 -10.44 -29.43 -6.22
C GLY A 353 -8.95 -29.60 -6.54
N ARG A 354 -8.51 -29.44 -7.78
CA ARG A 354 -7.11 -29.47 -8.22
C ARG A 354 -6.74 -28.15 -8.89
N GLY A 355 -5.83 -27.42 -8.28
CA GLY A 355 -5.25 -26.24 -8.91
C GLY A 355 -4.12 -26.57 -9.88
N PRO A 356 -3.53 -25.55 -10.54
CA PRO A 356 -2.34 -25.72 -11.37
C PRO A 356 -1.14 -26.18 -10.52
N ASP A 357 -0.23 -26.93 -11.13
CA ASP A 357 1.01 -27.38 -10.48
C ASP A 357 2.04 -26.25 -10.30
N LEU A 358 1.65 -25.02 -10.60
CA LEU A 358 2.48 -23.82 -10.48
C LEU A 358 1.98 -22.94 -9.33
N PRO A 359 2.88 -22.34 -8.54
CA PRO A 359 2.51 -21.33 -7.57
C PRO A 359 1.97 -20.10 -8.30
N LEU A 360 0.89 -19.52 -7.79
CA LEU A 360 0.37 -18.26 -8.30
C LEU A 360 1.30 -17.12 -7.88
N GLU A 361 1.73 -16.34 -8.86
CA GLU A 361 2.59 -15.19 -8.62
C GLU A 361 1.79 -14.02 -8.05
N ASN A 362 2.45 -13.30 -7.16
CA ASN A 362 1.91 -12.06 -6.60
C ASN A 362 1.85 -10.99 -7.71
N GLY A 363 0.66 -10.45 -7.96
CA GLY A 363 0.39 -9.53 -9.05
C GLY A 363 -0.33 -10.18 -10.24
N THR A 364 -0.69 -11.46 -10.16
CA THR A 364 -1.50 -12.12 -11.18
C THR A 364 -2.88 -11.45 -11.26
N PRO A 365 -3.29 -10.93 -12.43
CA PRO A 365 -4.63 -10.39 -12.61
C PRO A 365 -5.67 -11.51 -12.59
N ALA A 366 -6.85 -11.21 -12.07
CA ALA A 366 -7.97 -12.14 -12.02
C ALA A 366 -9.29 -11.41 -12.33
N ARG A 367 -10.29 -12.17 -12.76
CA ARG A 367 -11.68 -11.72 -12.81
C ARG A 367 -12.37 -12.17 -11.52
N ALA A 368 -13.05 -11.26 -10.86
CA ALA A 368 -13.81 -11.54 -9.64
C ALA A 368 -15.28 -11.74 -9.99
N LYS A 369 -15.90 -12.76 -9.39
CA LYS A 369 -17.33 -13.08 -9.57
C LYS A 369 -17.94 -13.34 -8.20
N VAL A 370 -19.01 -12.62 -7.88
CA VAL A 370 -19.78 -12.80 -6.64
C VAL A 370 -21.21 -13.13 -6.98
N GLU A 371 -21.76 -14.14 -6.36
CA GLU A 371 -23.18 -14.48 -6.49
C GLU A 371 -23.97 -13.67 -5.46
N VAL A 372 -24.65 -12.62 -5.93
CA VAL A 372 -25.37 -11.68 -5.05
C VAL A 372 -26.83 -12.04 -4.85
N GLU A 373 -27.44 -12.77 -5.80
CA GLU A 373 -28.88 -13.10 -5.73
C GLU A 373 -29.17 -14.38 -6.51
N ARG A 374 -30.11 -15.15 -6.02
CA ARG A 374 -30.68 -16.29 -6.76
C ARG A 374 -32.08 -15.93 -7.19
N ARG A 375 -32.33 -15.87 -8.49
CA ARG A 375 -33.64 -15.56 -9.06
C ARG A 375 -34.22 -16.78 -9.72
N SER A 376 -35.55 -17.01 -9.50
CA SER A 376 -36.25 -18.01 -10.25
C SER A 376 -36.44 -17.59 -11.71
N LEU A 377 -36.38 -18.53 -12.65
CA LEU A 377 -36.57 -18.26 -14.08
C LEU A 377 -37.90 -17.53 -14.37
N VAL A 378 -38.92 -17.81 -13.58
CA VAL A 378 -40.25 -17.16 -13.68
C VAL A 378 -40.18 -15.65 -13.45
N SER A 379 -39.30 -15.18 -12.61
CA SER A 379 -39.13 -13.74 -12.33
C SER A 379 -38.55 -12.95 -13.50
N PHE A 380 -37.92 -13.61 -14.47
CA PHE A 380 -37.45 -12.98 -15.71
C PHE A 380 -38.56 -12.86 -16.78
N VAL A 381 -39.47 -13.83 -16.82
CA VAL A 381 -40.54 -13.86 -17.81
C VAL A 381 -41.74 -13.00 -17.38
N LEU A 382 -42.03 -12.95 -16.10
CA LEU A 382 -43.17 -12.22 -15.54
C LEU A 382 -42.75 -11.27 -14.43
N PRO A 383 -42.22 -10.07 -14.77
CA PRO A 383 -41.68 -9.12 -13.81
C PRO A 383 -42.67 -8.69 -12.70
N PHE A 384 -44.01 -8.70 -12.99
CA PHE A 384 -45.02 -8.32 -12.03
C PHE A 384 -45.17 -9.33 -10.87
N LEU A 385 -44.74 -10.59 -11.02
CA LEU A 385 -44.76 -11.57 -9.96
C LEU A 385 -43.72 -11.28 -8.84
N ARG A 386 -42.73 -10.41 -9.10
CA ARG A 386 -41.81 -9.92 -8.08
C ARG A 386 -42.50 -9.18 -6.94
N TRP A 387 -43.58 -8.44 -7.29
CA TRP A 387 -44.37 -7.70 -6.32
C TRP A 387 -45.21 -8.60 -5.41
N LEU A 388 -45.69 -9.75 -5.96
CA LEU A 388 -46.49 -10.74 -5.22
C LEU A 388 -45.67 -11.64 -4.30
N GLY A 389 -44.39 -11.82 -4.56
CA GLY A 389 -43.53 -12.76 -3.83
C GLY A 389 -42.86 -12.20 -2.57
N GLY A 390 -43.03 -10.93 -2.23
CA GLY A 390 -42.50 -10.33 -0.99
C GLY A 390 -40.97 -10.37 -0.83
N ALA A 391 -40.23 -10.49 -1.93
CA ALA A 391 -38.78 -10.61 -1.92
C ALA A 391 -38.06 -9.23 -1.93
N GLU A 392 -38.58 -8.26 -1.18
CA GLU A 392 -37.85 -7.07 -0.78
C GLU A 392 -37.67 -7.11 0.75
N ARG A 393 -36.58 -7.73 1.17
CA ARG A 393 -35.95 -7.50 2.48
C ARG A 393 -34.44 -7.53 2.34
#